data_76573e86871b31618eaff5c5d11ed1e1
#
_entry.id   76573e86871b31618eaff5c5d11ed1e1
#
_cell.length_a   1.000
_cell.length_b   1.000
_cell.length_c   1.000
_cell.angle_alpha   90.00
_cell.angle_beta   90.00
_cell.angle_gamma   90.00
#
_symmetry.space_group_name_H-M   'P 1'
#
loop_
_entity.id
_entity.type
_entity.pdbx_description
1 polymer ?
#
loop_
_entity_poly.entity_id
_entity_poly.type
_entity_poly.pdbx_seq_one_letter_code
_entity_poly.pdbx_strand_id
1 'polypeptide(L)'
;GSEMCIRDRERCPVVVVMGHVDHGKTSILDRIRNAHVTDTEAGGITQHIGAYQVEYQGKKITFLDTPGHEAFTAMRARGANVTDIAILVVAADDGIMPQTIESINHAKAAGVSIIVAINKMDKEGADPDRVKQQLTEQSLVVEEWGGDVIAVPVSAKTGMGIDELLENILLVAEVKELKANPDRLARGTVVEARLDKGKGPVATLLVQNGTLKSGDVIIAGTSVGRIRTMTNDKGRSIKEAGPST
;
A
#
# COMPACT_ATOMS: atom_id res chain seq x y z
N GLY A 1 -12.41 22.51 -18.37
CA GLY A 1 -11.85 23.17 -17.22
C GLY A 1 -12.21 22.38 -15.98
N SER A 2 -11.27 21.61 -15.43
CA SER A 2 -11.46 20.98 -14.13
C SER A 2 -11.47 22.11 -13.10
N GLU A 3 -12.62 22.39 -12.51
CA GLU A 3 -12.69 23.19 -11.30
C GLU A 3 -11.91 22.44 -10.22
N MET A 4 -10.67 22.86 -10.02
CA MET A 4 -9.88 22.43 -8.88
C MET A 4 -10.61 22.92 -7.64
N CYS A 5 -11.24 21.98 -6.93
CA CYS A 5 -12.08 22.31 -5.80
C CYS A 5 -11.18 22.91 -4.71
N ILE A 6 -11.44 24.17 -4.33
CA ILE A 6 -10.69 24.93 -3.32
C ILE A 6 -10.57 24.18 -1.96
N ARG A 7 -11.32 23.10 -1.80
CA ARG A 7 -11.37 22.26 -0.59
C ARG A 7 -10.53 20.99 -0.65
N ASP A 8 -9.85 20.74 -1.78
CA ASP A 8 -8.99 19.56 -1.90
C ASP A 8 -7.73 19.76 -1.07
N ARG A 9 -7.43 18.78 -0.22
CA ARG A 9 -6.26 18.74 0.65
C ARG A 9 -5.36 17.58 0.26
N GLU A 10 -4.09 17.67 0.58
CA GLU A 10 -3.16 16.57 0.44
C GLU A 10 -3.66 15.36 1.24
N ARG A 11 -3.60 14.20 0.62
CA ARG A 11 -3.85 12.92 1.26
C ARG A 11 -2.58 12.06 1.26
N CYS A 12 -2.47 11.16 2.22
CA CYS A 12 -1.35 10.23 2.25
C CYS A 12 -1.41 9.23 1.10
N PRO A 13 -0.24 8.75 0.62
CA PRO A 13 -0.20 7.75 -0.43
C PRO A 13 -0.72 6.39 0.06
N VAL A 14 -1.35 5.66 -0.85
CA VAL A 14 -1.75 4.28 -0.67
C VAL A 14 -0.79 3.40 -1.44
N VAL A 15 -0.11 2.51 -0.75
CA VAL A 15 0.98 1.68 -1.27
C VAL A 15 0.64 0.21 -1.14
N VAL A 16 0.77 -0.55 -2.21
CA VAL A 16 0.68 -2.00 -2.18
C VAL A 16 2.07 -2.63 -2.33
N VAL A 17 2.33 -3.71 -1.61
CA VAL A 17 3.58 -4.47 -1.72
C VAL A 17 3.31 -5.77 -2.48
N MET A 18 4.11 -6.02 -3.49
CA MET A 18 3.96 -7.13 -4.44
C MET A 18 5.28 -7.86 -4.67
N GLY A 19 5.21 -9.03 -5.24
CA GLY A 19 6.36 -9.83 -5.62
C GLY A 19 6.19 -11.31 -5.25
N HIS A 20 7.25 -12.09 -5.45
CA HIS A 20 7.27 -13.50 -5.10
C HIS A 20 7.15 -13.70 -3.57
N VAL A 21 6.43 -14.74 -3.15
CA VAL A 21 6.14 -15.00 -1.71
C VAL A 21 7.41 -15.17 -0.86
N ASP A 22 8.46 -15.77 -1.41
CA ASP A 22 9.71 -16.04 -0.69
C ASP A 22 10.73 -14.90 -0.75
N HIS A 23 10.40 -13.79 -1.38
CA HIS A 23 11.30 -12.64 -1.53
C HIS A 23 11.26 -11.65 -0.36
N GLY A 24 10.42 -11.93 0.65
CA GLY A 24 10.41 -11.19 1.90
C GLY A 24 9.45 -10.01 1.97
N LYS A 25 8.33 -10.05 1.25
CA LYS A 25 7.26 -9.03 1.33
C LYS A 25 6.80 -8.82 2.77
N THR A 26 6.39 -9.88 3.44
CA THR A 26 5.92 -9.85 4.83
C THR A 26 7.00 -9.32 5.77
N SER A 27 8.24 -9.76 5.59
CA SER A 27 9.37 -9.31 6.41
C SER A 27 9.66 -7.82 6.26
N ILE A 28 9.55 -7.27 5.04
CA ILE A 28 9.68 -5.83 4.79
C ILE A 28 8.55 -5.06 5.48
N LEU A 29 7.32 -5.52 5.34
CA LEU A 29 6.15 -4.91 5.96
C LEU A 29 6.24 -4.94 7.48
N ASP A 30 6.64 -6.05 8.07
CA ASP A 30 6.85 -6.18 9.51
C ASP A 30 7.96 -5.25 10.00
N ARG A 31 9.04 -5.13 9.23
CA ARG A 31 10.14 -4.21 9.56
C ARG A 31 9.68 -2.76 9.55
N ILE A 32 8.91 -2.35 8.56
CA ILE A 32 8.32 -1.01 8.47
C ILE A 32 7.39 -0.75 9.65
N ARG A 33 6.50 -1.68 9.99
CA ARG A 33 5.57 -1.56 11.12
C ARG A 33 6.30 -1.43 12.45
N ASN A 34 7.27 -2.28 12.71
CA ASN A 34 7.99 -2.31 14.00
C ASN A 34 8.92 -1.12 14.18
N ALA A 35 9.47 -0.57 13.10
CA ALA A 35 10.38 0.57 13.17
C ALA A 35 9.65 1.93 13.31
N HIS A 36 8.41 2.03 12.85
CA HIS A 36 7.68 3.30 12.74
C HIS A 36 6.30 3.30 13.42
N VAL A 37 6.00 2.27 14.21
CA VAL A 37 4.89 2.32 15.16
C VAL A 37 5.44 2.97 16.43
N THR A 38 4.98 4.17 16.73
CA THR A 38 5.28 4.82 18.02
C THR A 38 4.93 3.90 19.17
N ASP A 39 5.81 3.81 20.14
CA ASP A 39 5.83 2.95 21.35
C ASP A 39 4.60 3.07 22.27
N THR A 40 3.42 3.00 21.74
CA THR A 40 2.20 2.96 22.54
C THR A 40 1.32 1.82 22.06
N GLU A 41 1.76 0.61 22.33
CA GLU A 41 0.97 -0.51 22.80
C GLU A 41 1.57 -1.87 22.45
N ALA A 42 2.07 -2.52 23.47
CA ALA A 42 2.09 -3.97 23.56
C ALA A 42 0.63 -4.45 23.58
N GLY A 43 0.09 -4.76 22.43
CA GLY A 43 -1.29 -5.22 22.28
C GLY A 43 -1.46 -5.99 20.98
N GLY A 44 -1.03 -7.21 21.02
CA GLY A 44 -1.44 -8.35 20.19
C GLY A 44 -2.24 -8.08 18.94
N ILE A 45 -1.54 -8.07 17.79
CA ILE A 45 -1.85 -8.88 16.63
C ILE A 45 -3.31 -8.86 16.18
N THR A 46 -3.59 -8.07 15.20
CA THR A 46 -4.71 -8.40 14.31
C THR A 46 -4.16 -8.99 13.02
N GLN A 47 -4.13 -10.31 12.93
CA GLN A 47 -3.60 -11.07 11.79
C GLN A 47 -4.48 -11.04 10.53
N HIS A 48 -5.48 -10.15 10.44
CA HIS A 48 -6.48 -10.16 9.37
C HIS A 48 -6.78 -8.78 8.79
N ILE A 49 -5.92 -7.79 8.97
CA ILE A 49 -6.16 -6.46 8.40
C ILE A 49 -5.31 -6.32 7.15
N GLY A 50 -5.98 -6.23 5.99
CA GLY A 50 -5.34 -6.00 4.71
C GLY A 50 -4.80 -4.57 4.50
N ALA A 51 -4.87 -3.69 5.51
CA ALA A 51 -4.38 -2.33 5.41
C ALA A 51 -3.91 -1.80 6.76
N TYR A 52 -2.83 -0.99 6.77
CA TYR A 52 -2.34 -0.29 7.96
C TYR A 52 -1.62 1.00 7.59
N GLN A 53 -1.55 1.93 8.53
CA GLN A 53 -0.84 3.20 8.38
C GLN A 53 0.43 3.24 9.20
N VAL A 54 1.48 3.78 8.62
CA VAL A 54 2.72 4.14 9.30
C VAL A 54 2.98 5.62 9.16
N GLU A 55 3.70 6.19 10.12
CA GLU A 55 4.14 7.58 10.09
C GLU A 55 5.65 7.63 9.95
N TYR A 56 6.12 8.38 8.96
CA TYR A 56 7.53 8.62 8.70
C TYR A 56 7.77 10.11 8.49
N GLN A 57 8.63 10.71 9.32
CA GLN A 57 8.94 12.15 9.30
C GLN A 57 7.68 13.05 9.32
N GLY A 58 6.70 12.70 10.15
CA GLY A 58 5.45 13.45 10.30
C GLY A 58 4.44 13.25 9.17
N LYS A 59 4.74 12.39 8.18
CA LYS A 59 3.84 12.06 7.07
C LYS A 59 3.34 10.63 7.17
N LYS A 60 2.07 10.41 6.86
CA LYS A 60 1.45 9.09 6.90
C LYS A 60 1.55 8.39 5.55
N ILE A 61 1.70 7.07 5.59
CA ILE A 61 1.68 6.18 4.44
C ILE A 61 0.72 5.03 4.76
N THR A 62 -0.24 4.77 3.87
CA THR A 62 -1.14 3.63 4.00
C THR A 62 -0.61 2.46 3.18
N PHE A 63 -0.33 1.34 3.83
CA PHE A 63 0.08 0.11 3.17
C PHE A 63 -1.08 -0.86 3.05
N LEU A 64 -1.21 -1.48 1.88
CA LEU A 64 -2.11 -2.59 1.65
C LEU A 64 -1.33 -3.90 1.70
N ASP A 65 -1.67 -4.74 2.65
CA ASP A 65 -1.13 -6.10 2.79
C ASP A 65 -2.14 -7.09 2.21
N THR A 66 -2.29 -7.08 0.91
CA THR A 66 -3.08 -8.06 0.17
C THR A 66 -2.18 -8.80 -0.79
N PRO A 67 -2.47 -10.06 -1.15
CA PRO A 67 -1.85 -10.69 -2.30
C PRO A 67 -2.02 -9.74 -3.49
N GLY A 68 -0.91 -9.19 -4.00
CA GLY A 68 -0.91 -8.10 -4.99
C GLY A 68 -1.78 -8.38 -6.21
N HIS A 69 -1.90 -9.66 -6.56
CA HIS A 69 -2.77 -10.18 -7.60
C HIS A 69 -4.26 -9.89 -7.34
N GLU A 70 -4.77 -10.22 -6.16
CA GLU A 70 -6.18 -10.05 -5.81
C GLU A 70 -6.57 -8.57 -5.69
N ALA A 71 -5.70 -7.74 -5.13
CA ALA A 71 -5.94 -6.31 -5.02
C ALA A 71 -6.20 -5.67 -6.39
N PHE A 72 -5.38 -5.97 -7.39
CA PHE A 72 -5.54 -5.37 -8.73
C PHE A 72 -6.67 -5.99 -9.53
N THR A 73 -6.94 -7.27 -9.38
CA THR A 73 -8.06 -7.93 -10.08
C THR A 73 -9.41 -7.42 -9.59
N ALA A 74 -9.59 -7.31 -8.28
CA ALA A 74 -10.80 -6.76 -7.67
C ALA A 74 -10.99 -5.28 -8.03
N MET A 75 -9.91 -4.51 -8.15
CA MET A 75 -9.93 -3.10 -8.51
C MET A 75 -10.32 -2.86 -9.96
N ARG A 76 -9.86 -3.68 -10.90
CA ARG A 76 -10.26 -3.60 -12.32
C ARG A 76 -11.73 -3.87 -12.50
N ALA A 77 -12.28 -4.86 -11.82
CA ALA A 77 -13.70 -5.21 -11.90
C ALA A 77 -14.61 -4.07 -11.43
N ARG A 78 -14.10 -3.14 -10.61
CA ARG A 78 -14.85 -2.03 -10.04
C ARG A 78 -14.50 -0.67 -10.64
N GLY A 79 -13.55 -0.59 -11.58
CA GLY A 79 -13.12 0.67 -12.22
C GLY A 79 -12.46 1.67 -11.28
N ALA A 80 -12.02 1.23 -10.09
CA ALA A 80 -11.40 2.08 -9.09
C ALA A 80 -9.90 1.74 -8.96
N ASN A 81 -9.04 2.73 -9.16
CA ASN A 81 -7.63 2.63 -8.80
C ASN A 81 -7.46 3.09 -7.35
N VAL A 82 -7.33 2.14 -6.42
CA VAL A 82 -7.19 2.41 -4.98
C VAL A 82 -5.74 2.71 -4.61
N THR A 83 -4.80 2.17 -5.37
CA THR A 83 -3.36 2.22 -5.10
C THR A 83 -2.70 3.32 -5.89
N ASP A 84 -1.85 4.09 -5.23
CA ASP A 84 -1.05 5.15 -5.87
C ASP A 84 0.33 4.64 -6.30
N ILE A 85 0.92 3.79 -5.49
CA ILE A 85 2.28 3.28 -5.64
C ILE A 85 2.30 1.78 -5.37
N ALA A 86 3.03 1.04 -6.20
CA ALA A 86 3.32 -0.37 -5.98
C ALA A 86 4.80 -0.55 -5.64
N ILE A 87 5.10 -1.22 -4.54
CA ILE A 87 6.45 -1.67 -4.20
C ILE A 87 6.60 -3.09 -4.70
N LEU A 88 7.52 -3.29 -5.63
CA LEU A 88 7.89 -4.59 -6.15
C LEU A 88 9.09 -5.12 -5.37
N VAL A 89 8.91 -6.19 -4.62
CA VAL A 89 9.97 -6.83 -3.84
C VAL A 89 10.62 -7.94 -4.65
N VAL A 90 11.92 -7.82 -4.87
CA VAL A 90 12.73 -8.80 -5.59
C VAL A 90 13.92 -9.17 -4.71
N ALA A 91 14.14 -10.46 -4.47
CA ALA A 91 15.33 -10.91 -3.74
C ALA A 91 16.60 -10.79 -4.62
N ALA A 92 17.63 -10.17 -4.06
CA ALA A 92 18.89 -9.91 -4.78
C ALA A 92 19.65 -11.19 -5.16
N ASP A 93 19.44 -12.29 -4.47
CA ASP A 93 20.04 -13.59 -4.75
C ASP A 93 19.28 -14.41 -5.80
N ASP A 94 17.96 -14.38 -5.77
CA ASP A 94 17.11 -15.15 -6.69
C ASP A 94 16.84 -14.42 -8.02
N GLY A 95 16.72 -13.10 -7.98
CA GLY A 95 16.31 -12.29 -9.11
C GLY A 95 14.80 -12.36 -9.39
N ILE A 96 14.41 -11.99 -10.60
CA ILE A 96 13.00 -11.95 -11.02
C ILE A 96 12.47 -13.36 -11.25
N MET A 97 11.32 -13.64 -10.65
CA MET A 97 10.58 -14.89 -10.76
C MET A 97 9.29 -14.69 -11.59
N PRO A 98 8.62 -15.77 -12.04
CA PRO A 98 7.37 -15.65 -12.79
C PRO A 98 6.29 -14.83 -12.09
N GLN A 99 6.13 -14.97 -10.78
CA GLN A 99 5.18 -14.16 -9.99
C GLN A 99 5.57 -12.68 -9.95
N THR A 100 6.87 -12.38 -10.02
CA THR A 100 7.36 -11.00 -10.14
C THR A 100 6.92 -10.38 -11.45
N ILE A 101 7.05 -11.10 -12.55
CA ILE A 101 6.62 -10.64 -13.89
C ILE A 101 5.11 -10.40 -13.91
N GLU A 102 4.34 -11.29 -13.33
CA GLU A 102 2.89 -11.13 -13.20
C GLU A 102 2.54 -9.85 -12.41
N SER A 103 3.22 -9.63 -11.30
CA SER A 103 3.06 -8.42 -10.49
C SER A 103 3.39 -7.14 -11.28
N ILE A 104 4.46 -7.15 -12.06
CA ILE A 104 4.84 -6.04 -12.94
C ILE A 104 3.73 -5.75 -13.95
N ASN A 105 3.22 -6.78 -14.60
CA ASN A 105 2.17 -6.63 -15.61
C ASN A 105 0.88 -6.07 -15.00
N HIS A 106 0.49 -6.51 -13.82
CA HIS A 106 -0.66 -5.98 -13.11
C HIS A 106 -0.48 -4.51 -12.71
N ALA A 107 0.67 -4.15 -12.18
CA ALA A 107 0.98 -2.77 -11.80
C ALA A 107 0.98 -1.83 -13.03
N LYS A 108 1.59 -2.25 -14.13
CA LYS A 108 1.58 -1.49 -15.39
C LYS A 108 0.16 -1.29 -15.93
N ALA A 109 -0.64 -2.35 -15.92
CA ALA A 109 -2.02 -2.29 -16.39
C ALA A 109 -2.91 -1.40 -15.51
N ALA A 110 -2.61 -1.29 -14.22
CA ALA A 110 -3.29 -0.38 -13.29
C ALA A 110 -2.80 1.07 -13.40
N GLY A 111 -1.70 1.33 -14.10
CA GLY A 111 -1.12 2.66 -14.26
C GLY A 111 -0.51 3.25 -12.99
N VAL A 112 -0.15 2.42 -12.02
CA VAL A 112 0.48 2.85 -10.77
C VAL A 112 1.98 3.05 -10.94
N SER A 113 2.58 3.92 -10.14
CA SER A 113 4.03 4.08 -10.08
C SER A 113 4.66 2.89 -9.37
N ILE A 114 5.75 2.35 -9.95
CA ILE A 114 6.46 1.20 -9.41
C ILE A 114 7.77 1.67 -8.76
N ILE A 115 7.98 1.27 -7.51
CA ILE A 115 9.27 1.36 -6.82
C ILE A 115 9.74 -0.07 -6.56
N VAL A 116 10.99 -0.37 -6.90
CA VAL A 116 11.56 -1.70 -6.69
C VAL A 116 12.37 -1.72 -5.40
N ALA A 117 12.04 -2.65 -4.52
CA ALA A 117 12.84 -2.96 -3.33
C ALA A 117 13.65 -4.23 -3.62
N ILE A 118 14.95 -4.08 -3.77
CA ILE A 118 15.89 -5.20 -3.97
C ILE A 118 16.29 -5.71 -2.59
N ASN A 119 15.59 -6.74 -2.14
CA ASN A 119 15.70 -7.28 -0.78
C ASN A 119 16.81 -8.33 -0.64
N LYS A 120 17.07 -8.70 0.59
CA LYS A 120 18.07 -9.72 0.96
C LYS A 120 19.51 -9.32 0.57
N MET A 121 19.81 -8.03 0.64
CA MET A 121 21.15 -7.51 0.37
C MET A 121 22.21 -8.00 1.37
N ASP A 122 21.78 -8.52 2.51
CA ASP A 122 22.64 -9.14 3.53
C ASP A 122 23.12 -10.56 3.16
N LYS A 123 22.50 -11.18 2.17
CA LYS A 123 22.88 -12.54 1.75
C LYS A 123 24.14 -12.56 0.90
N GLU A 124 24.91 -13.61 1.11
CA GLU A 124 25.97 -14.00 0.18
C GLU A 124 25.37 -14.35 -1.19
N GLY A 125 25.94 -13.81 -2.26
CA GLY A 125 25.39 -13.97 -3.61
C GLY A 125 24.34 -12.93 -4.00
N ALA A 126 24.08 -11.92 -3.16
CA ALA A 126 23.26 -10.78 -3.55
C ALA A 126 23.85 -10.04 -4.74
N ASP A 127 23.10 -9.93 -5.84
CA ASP A 127 23.51 -9.28 -7.07
C ASP A 127 22.44 -8.29 -7.54
N PRO A 128 22.48 -7.06 -7.04
CA PRO A 128 21.48 -6.04 -7.41
C PRO A 128 21.58 -5.63 -8.88
N ASP A 129 22.74 -5.67 -9.49
CA ASP A 129 22.93 -5.32 -10.91
C ASP A 129 22.26 -6.32 -11.84
N ARG A 130 22.30 -7.59 -11.51
CA ARG A 130 21.57 -8.63 -12.22
C ARG A 130 20.06 -8.39 -12.15
N VAL A 131 19.53 -8.01 -10.99
CA VAL A 131 18.12 -7.68 -10.83
C VAL A 131 17.75 -6.47 -11.69
N LYS A 132 18.57 -5.42 -11.71
CA LYS A 132 18.37 -4.23 -12.54
C LYS A 132 18.36 -4.56 -14.04
N GLN A 133 19.23 -5.48 -14.47
CA GLN A 133 19.23 -5.96 -15.85
C GLN A 133 17.96 -6.74 -16.19
N GLN A 134 17.51 -7.63 -15.32
CA GLN A 134 16.27 -8.37 -15.50
C GLN A 134 15.04 -7.44 -15.52
N LEU A 135 15.03 -6.38 -14.71
CA LEU A 135 14.01 -5.34 -14.75
C LEU A 135 13.97 -4.62 -16.11
N THR A 136 15.12 -4.34 -16.68
CA THR A 136 15.21 -3.73 -18.02
C THR A 136 14.58 -4.63 -19.08
N GLU A 137 14.73 -5.94 -18.99
CA GLU A 137 14.08 -6.92 -19.88
C GLU A 137 12.54 -6.87 -19.76
N GLN A 138 12.02 -6.42 -18.61
CA GLN A 138 10.59 -6.20 -18.37
C GLN A 138 10.16 -4.75 -18.65
N SER A 139 10.96 -3.97 -19.35
CA SER A 139 10.73 -2.55 -19.65
C SER A 139 10.66 -1.65 -18.41
N LEU A 140 11.36 -2.01 -17.34
CA LEU A 140 11.57 -1.22 -16.15
C LEU A 140 13.04 -0.82 -16.05
N VAL A 141 13.37 0.35 -16.57
CA VAL A 141 14.75 0.87 -16.55
C VAL A 141 14.93 1.72 -15.29
N VAL A 142 15.91 1.36 -14.47
CA VAL A 142 16.22 2.08 -13.23
C VAL A 142 16.84 3.45 -13.51
N GLU A 143 16.68 4.39 -12.58
CA GLU A 143 17.19 5.76 -12.72
C GLU A 143 18.71 5.82 -12.95
N GLU A 144 19.48 4.96 -12.28
CA GLU A 144 20.93 4.87 -12.45
C GLU A 144 21.35 4.56 -13.90
N TRP A 145 20.48 3.92 -14.67
CA TRP A 145 20.72 3.54 -16.08
C TRP A 145 19.94 4.42 -17.06
N GLY A 146 19.51 5.60 -16.60
CA GLY A 146 18.87 6.61 -17.44
C GLY A 146 17.35 6.44 -17.57
N GLY A 147 16.73 5.55 -16.81
CA GLY A 147 15.30 5.36 -16.75
C GLY A 147 14.59 6.19 -15.68
N ASP A 148 13.37 5.81 -15.36
CA ASP A 148 12.49 6.50 -14.42
C ASP A 148 12.07 5.64 -13.22
N VAL A 149 12.55 4.41 -13.14
CA VAL A 149 12.21 3.46 -12.06
C VAL A 149 13.17 3.60 -10.90
N ILE A 150 12.65 3.84 -9.71
CA ILE A 150 13.43 3.90 -8.48
C ILE A 150 13.65 2.47 -7.98
N ALA A 151 14.91 2.07 -7.80
CA ALA A 151 15.30 0.81 -7.20
C ALA A 151 16.10 1.06 -5.93
N VAL A 152 15.65 0.52 -4.82
CA VAL A 152 16.26 0.71 -3.50
C VAL A 152 16.77 -0.64 -2.99
N PRO A 153 18.10 -0.78 -2.77
CA PRO A 153 18.65 -1.94 -2.09
C PRO A 153 18.24 -1.95 -0.62
N VAL A 154 17.64 -3.06 -0.18
CA VAL A 154 17.15 -3.19 1.20
C VAL A 154 17.50 -4.55 1.80
N SER A 155 17.47 -4.62 3.13
CA SER A 155 17.48 -5.87 3.88
C SER A 155 16.44 -5.78 5.00
N ALA A 156 15.39 -6.55 4.90
CA ALA A 156 14.39 -6.64 5.97
C ALA A 156 15.00 -7.22 7.25
N LYS A 157 16.01 -8.07 7.13
CA LYS A 157 16.71 -8.66 8.28
C LYS A 157 17.51 -7.65 9.07
N THR A 158 18.29 -6.80 8.41
CA THR A 158 19.18 -5.82 9.05
C THR A 158 18.56 -4.44 9.23
N GLY A 159 17.49 -4.14 8.49
CA GLY A 159 16.88 -2.80 8.41
C GLY A 159 17.54 -1.87 7.41
N MET A 160 18.56 -2.34 6.68
CA MET A 160 19.25 -1.54 5.66
C MET A 160 18.27 -1.07 4.58
N GLY A 161 18.35 0.21 4.24
CA GLY A 161 17.61 0.81 3.11
C GLY A 161 16.12 1.01 3.34
N ILE A 162 15.56 0.61 4.47
CA ILE A 162 14.11 0.74 4.74
C ILE A 162 13.70 2.21 4.83
N ASP A 163 14.48 3.05 5.50
CA ASP A 163 14.20 4.49 5.58
C ASP A 163 14.29 5.15 4.20
N GLU A 164 15.28 4.79 3.40
CA GLU A 164 15.42 5.25 2.01
C GLU A 164 14.21 4.84 1.17
N LEU A 165 13.70 3.62 1.34
CA LEU A 165 12.48 3.17 0.68
C LEU A 165 11.27 4.04 1.04
N LEU A 166 11.09 4.36 2.31
CA LEU A 166 10.01 5.24 2.79
C LEU A 166 10.15 6.67 2.26
N GLU A 167 11.37 7.21 2.22
CA GLU A 167 11.66 8.52 1.64
C GLU A 167 11.29 8.57 0.16
N ASN A 168 11.62 7.54 -0.61
CA ASN A 168 11.26 7.46 -2.03
C ASN A 168 9.75 7.33 -2.24
N ILE A 169 9.04 6.63 -1.38
CA ILE A 169 7.56 6.58 -1.42
C ILE A 169 6.98 7.99 -1.27
N LEU A 170 7.45 8.73 -0.27
CA LEU A 170 6.98 10.10 -0.03
C LEU A 170 7.34 11.05 -1.17
N LEU A 171 8.53 10.90 -1.77
CA LEU A 171 8.96 11.68 -2.91
C LEU A 171 8.05 11.45 -4.13
N VAL A 172 7.74 10.21 -4.45
CA VAL A 172 6.83 9.86 -5.55
C VAL A 172 5.43 10.39 -5.28
N ALA A 173 4.96 10.30 -4.04
CA ALA A 173 3.67 10.82 -3.64
C ALA A 173 3.58 12.35 -3.80
N GLU A 174 4.63 13.07 -3.47
CA GLU A 174 4.73 14.53 -3.65
C GLU A 174 4.67 14.91 -5.12
N VAL A 175 5.40 14.22 -5.98
CA VAL A 175 5.38 14.44 -7.44
C VAL A 175 4.00 14.16 -8.03
N LYS A 176 3.28 13.18 -7.52
CA LYS A 176 1.92 12.85 -7.96
C LYS A 176 0.85 13.83 -7.50
N GLU A 177 1.14 14.70 -6.54
CA GLU A 177 0.18 15.65 -5.97
C GLU A 177 -1.15 15.00 -5.55
N LEU A 178 -1.08 14.00 -4.70
CA LEU A 178 -2.25 13.24 -4.24
C LEU A 178 -3.16 14.12 -3.40
N LYS A 179 -4.43 14.24 -3.81
CA LYS A 179 -5.43 15.11 -3.17
C LYS A 179 -6.77 14.41 -3.00
N ALA A 180 -7.50 14.79 -1.97
CA ALA A 180 -8.89 14.41 -1.73
C ALA A 180 -9.62 15.47 -0.93
N ASN A 181 -10.94 15.49 -1.04
CA ASN A 181 -11.78 16.42 -0.28
C ASN A 181 -12.40 15.73 0.93
N PRO A 182 -11.94 16.00 2.16
CA PRO A 182 -12.48 15.37 3.36
C PRO A 182 -13.92 15.83 3.70
N ASP A 183 -14.37 16.95 3.16
CA ASP A 183 -15.67 17.55 3.47
C ASP A 183 -16.83 17.01 2.63
N ARG A 184 -16.57 15.98 1.82
CA ARG A 184 -17.60 15.31 1.00
C ARG A 184 -18.15 14.07 1.71
N LEU A 185 -19.24 13.52 1.15
CA LEU A 185 -19.70 12.18 1.51
C LEU A 185 -18.60 11.18 1.20
N ALA A 186 -18.42 10.23 2.09
CA ALA A 186 -17.37 9.23 1.95
C ALA A 186 -17.54 8.36 0.70
N ARG A 187 -16.44 8.15 0.02
CA ARG A 187 -16.31 7.20 -1.06
C ARG A 187 -15.07 6.35 -0.81
N GLY A 188 -15.21 5.06 -0.91
CA GLY A 188 -14.10 4.17 -0.61
C GLY A 188 -14.28 2.80 -1.25
N THR A 189 -13.35 1.92 -0.97
CA THR A 189 -13.33 0.55 -1.48
C THR A 189 -13.31 -0.45 -0.32
N VAL A 190 -14.08 -1.51 -0.45
CA VAL A 190 -14.03 -2.65 0.47
C VAL A 190 -12.78 -3.47 0.12
N VAL A 191 -11.82 -3.51 1.02
CA VAL A 191 -10.59 -4.29 0.88
C VAL A 191 -10.85 -5.75 1.24
N GLU A 192 -11.57 -5.97 2.34
CA GLU A 192 -11.93 -7.29 2.85
C GLU A 192 -13.31 -7.23 3.50
N ALA A 193 -14.06 -8.32 3.40
CA ALA A 193 -15.33 -8.48 4.12
C ALA A 193 -15.43 -9.90 4.68
N ARG A 194 -15.89 -10.02 5.91
CA ARG A 194 -16.04 -11.29 6.59
C ARG A 194 -17.24 -11.28 7.55
N LEU A 195 -17.73 -12.46 7.88
CA LEU A 195 -18.72 -12.64 8.93
C LEU A 195 -18.00 -13.04 10.23
N ASP A 196 -18.02 -12.13 11.20
CA ASP A 196 -17.49 -12.39 12.54
C ASP A 196 -18.57 -13.02 13.42
N LYS A 197 -18.21 -14.06 14.15
CA LYS A 197 -19.18 -14.81 15.00
C LYS A 197 -19.75 -13.97 16.15
N GLY A 198 -19.03 -12.96 16.62
CA GLY A 198 -19.45 -12.09 17.73
C GLY A 198 -19.99 -10.74 17.29
N LYS A 199 -19.44 -10.18 16.21
CA LYS A 199 -19.74 -8.81 15.75
C LYS A 199 -20.71 -8.78 14.55
N GLY A 200 -20.95 -9.92 13.89
CA GLY A 200 -21.73 -9.98 12.66
C GLY A 200 -20.88 -9.60 11.43
N PRO A 201 -21.47 -9.00 10.40
CA PRO A 201 -20.73 -8.58 9.21
C PRO A 201 -19.71 -7.49 9.55
N VAL A 202 -18.44 -7.74 9.20
CA VAL A 202 -17.32 -6.81 9.37
C VAL A 202 -16.64 -6.62 8.03
N ALA A 203 -16.33 -5.39 7.67
CA ALA A 203 -15.60 -5.05 6.47
C ALA A 203 -14.43 -4.12 6.78
N THR A 204 -13.32 -4.33 6.10
CA THR A 204 -12.21 -3.38 6.05
C THR A 204 -12.43 -2.48 4.85
N LEU A 205 -12.53 -1.20 5.12
CA LEU A 205 -12.76 -0.16 4.11
C LEU A 205 -11.53 0.72 4.01
N LEU A 206 -11.16 1.07 2.79
CA LEU A 206 -10.23 2.15 2.50
C LEU A 206 -11.02 3.35 2.00
N VAL A 207 -11.00 4.45 2.75
CA VAL A 207 -11.66 5.69 2.35
C VAL A 207 -10.79 6.41 1.33
N GLN A 208 -11.33 6.69 0.16
CA GLN A 208 -10.60 7.35 -0.93
C GLN A 208 -10.91 8.85 -0.99
N ASN A 209 -12.13 9.23 -0.66
CA ASN A 209 -12.57 10.62 -0.66
C ASN A 209 -13.66 10.82 0.41
N GLY A 210 -13.81 12.05 0.87
CA GLY A 210 -14.79 12.38 1.91
C GLY A 210 -14.39 11.84 3.29
N THR A 211 -15.30 11.97 4.24
CA THR A 211 -15.13 11.46 5.60
C THR A 211 -16.28 10.52 5.95
N LEU A 212 -15.95 9.30 6.37
CA LEU A 212 -16.89 8.32 6.84
C LEU A 212 -17.06 8.47 8.35
N LYS A 213 -18.32 8.50 8.81
CA LYS A 213 -18.65 8.68 10.22
C LYS A 213 -19.41 7.47 10.76
N SER A 214 -19.21 7.19 12.03
CA SER A 214 -20.01 6.19 12.75
C SER A 214 -21.49 6.56 12.68
N GLY A 215 -22.34 5.61 12.35
CA GLY A 215 -23.77 5.84 12.15
C GLY A 215 -24.18 6.18 10.72
N ASP A 216 -23.24 6.41 9.82
CA ASP A 216 -23.54 6.66 8.40
C ASP A 216 -24.20 5.45 7.74
N VAL A 217 -25.09 5.73 6.79
CA VAL A 217 -25.65 4.70 5.89
C VAL A 217 -24.73 4.59 4.69
N ILE A 218 -24.29 3.37 4.39
CA ILE A 218 -23.42 3.07 3.25
C ILE A 218 -24.14 2.22 2.21
N ILE A 219 -23.75 2.40 0.97
CA ILE A 219 -24.16 1.58 -0.17
C ILE A 219 -22.91 0.90 -0.72
N ALA A 220 -22.93 -0.43 -0.74
CA ALA A 220 -21.87 -1.25 -1.31
C ALA A 220 -22.46 -2.22 -2.34
N GLY A 221 -22.26 -1.93 -3.62
CA GLY A 221 -22.92 -2.67 -4.70
C GLY A 221 -24.44 -2.53 -4.61
N THR A 222 -25.15 -3.64 -4.42
CA THR A 222 -26.61 -3.71 -4.24
C THR A 222 -27.04 -3.71 -2.77
N SER A 223 -26.10 -3.71 -1.85
CA SER A 223 -26.34 -3.78 -0.42
C SER A 223 -26.34 -2.40 0.23
N VAL A 224 -27.27 -2.20 1.18
CA VAL A 224 -27.37 -0.98 1.98
C VAL A 224 -27.25 -1.36 3.45
N GLY A 225 -26.47 -0.62 4.20
CA GLY A 225 -26.28 -0.89 5.62
C GLY A 225 -25.92 0.37 6.41
N ARG A 226 -26.05 0.28 7.72
CA ARG A 226 -25.62 1.34 8.64
C ARG A 226 -24.38 0.91 9.38
N ILE A 227 -23.39 1.79 9.43
CA ILE A 227 -22.19 1.57 10.23
C ILE A 227 -22.55 1.68 11.71
N ARG A 228 -22.30 0.63 12.47
CA ARG A 228 -22.50 0.62 13.93
C ARG A 228 -21.30 1.18 14.66
N THR A 229 -20.13 0.59 14.37
CA THR A 229 -18.85 0.97 14.97
C THR A 229 -17.76 0.91 13.93
N MET A 230 -16.72 1.71 14.13
CA MET A 230 -15.51 1.69 13.32
C MET A 230 -14.31 1.55 14.23
N THR A 231 -13.31 0.81 13.76
CA THR A 231 -12.00 0.70 14.40
C THR A 231 -10.91 1.00 13.37
N ASN A 232 -9.81 1.60 13.82
CA ASN A 232 -8.66 1.82 12.96
C ASN A 232 -7.80 0.54 12.84
N ASP A 233 -6.69 0.64 12.09
CA ASP A 233 -5.71 -0.43 11.91
C ASP A 233 -5.08 -0.93 13.20
N LYS A 234 -5.10 -0.12 14.27
CA LYS A 234 -4.60 -0.46 15.61
C LYS A 234 -5.67 -1.08 16.53
N GLY A 235 -6.88 -1.32 16.01
CA GLY A 235 -7.99 -1.87 16.79
C GLY A 235 -8.67 -0.89 17.72
N ARG A 236 -8.35 0.40 17.63
CA ARG A 236 -8.98 1.46 18.44
C ARG A 236 -10.29 1.92 17.81
N SER A 237 -11.29 2.15 18.65
CA SER A 237 -12.55 2.73 18.22
C SER A 237 -12.34 4.15 17.70
N ILE A 238 -12.88 4.45 16.54
CA ILE A 238 -12.87 5.78 15.94
C ILE A 238 -14.27 6.20 15.55
N LYS A 239 -14.50 7.51 15.49
CA LYS A 239 -15.80 8.11 15.09
C LYS A 239 -15.80 8.55 13.64
N GLU A 240 -14.65 8.84 13.08
CA GLU A 240 -14.45 9.36 11.73
C GLU A 240 -13.25 8.71 11.06
N ALA A 241 -13.35 8.51 9.75
CA ALA A 241 -12.27 8.08 8.89
C ALA A 241 -12.20 8.98 7.64
N GLY A 242 -11.14 9.73 7.52
CA GLY A 242 -10.87 10.61 6.38
C GLY A 242 -10.21 9.89 5.20
N PRO A 243 -9.84 10.62 4.12
CA PRO A 243 -9.20 10.04 2.96
C PRO A 243 -7.90 9.29 3.29
N SER A 244 -7.71 8.17 2.63
CA SER A 244 -6.57 7.23 2.82
C SER A 244 -6.52 6.55 4.20
N THR A 245 -7.61 6.56 4.93
CA THR A 245 -7.79 5.82 6.19
C THR A 245 -8.47 4.49 5.95
#